data_b2372fd8b6ea50853d8eeec832d8d0be
#
_entry.id   b2372fd8b6ea50853d8eeec832d8d0be
#
_cell.length_a   1.000
_cell.length_b   1.000
_cell.length_c   1.000
_cell.angle_alpha   90.00
_cell.angle_beta   90.00
_cell.angle_gamma   90.00
#
_symmetry.space_group_name_H-M   'P 1'
#
loop_
_entity.id
_entity.type
_entity.pdbx_description
1 polymer ?
#
loop_
_entity_poly.entity_id
_entity_poly.type
_entity_poly.pdbx_seq_one_letter_code
_entity_poly.pdbx_strand_id
1 'polypeptide(L)'
;MMIRLLVLLGLLAGPALAETAPFNCVGAEQLEDDVFSIPFARGSSRLGDAARSPMDAVIEALGTDTGRVACILGHAGQEGGATTSIRLAAERARTVTDALAGRGVPRDRLRSEARSAQFSPRVRAALPPSRTVTVVVLPAP
;
A
#
# COMPACT_ATOMS: atom_id res chain seq x y z
N MET A 1 -21.04 -60.69 27.38
CA MET A 1 -20.76 -59.29 27.80
C MET A 1 -20.13 -58.52 26.66
N MET A 2 -20.90 -57.74 25.94
CA MET A 2 -20.41 -56.96 24.78
C MET A 2 -20.08 -55.53 25.26
N ILE A 3 -18.82 -55.18 25.27
CA ILE A 3 -18.37 -53.85 25.56
C ILE A 3 -18.47 -53.05 24.25
N ARG A 4 -19.43 -52.12 24.19
CA ARG A 4 -19.53 -51.14 23.09
C ARG A 4 -18.54 -50.01 23.35
N LEU A 5 -17.48 -49.98 22.55
CA LEU A 5 -16.53 -48.90 22.52
C LEU A 5 -17.15 -47.74 21.74
N LEU A 6 -17.58 -46.69 22.44
CA LEU A 6 -17.99 -45.41 21.81
C LEU A 6 -16.74 -44.61 21.47
N VAL A 7 -16.43 -44.59 20.19
CA VAL A 7 -15.39 -43.67 19.66
C VAL A 7 -16.04 -42.29 19.52
N LEU A 8 -15.72 -41.38 20.45
CA LEU A 8 -16.04 -39.98 20.30
C LEU A 8 -15.07 -39.39 19.25
N LEU A 9 -15.59 -39.15 18.05
CA LEU A 9 -14.89 -38.37 17.05
C LEU A 9 -14.99 -36.89 17.46
N GLY A 10 -13.96 -36.38 18.13
CA GLY A 10 -13.83 -34.93 18.40
C GLY A 10 -13.56 -34.18 17.11
N LEU A 11 -14.54 -33.43 16.64
CA LEU A 11 -14.31 -32.42 15.61
C LEU A 11 -13.44 -31.34 16.22
N LEU A 12 -12.16 -31.33 15.87
CA LEU A 12 -11.28 -30.19 16.08
C LEU A 12 -11.68 -29.10 15.04
N ALA A 13 -12.59 -28.23 15.42
CA ALA A 13 -12.81 -27.00 14.70
C ALA A 13 -11.58 -26.12 14.94
N GLY A 14 -10.68 -26.04 13.96
CA GLY A 14 -9.57 -25.11 13.98
C GLY A 14 -10.09 -23.66 13.97
N PRO A 15 -9.31 -22.69 14.50
CA PRO A 15 -9.70 -21.30 14.46
C PRO A 15 -9.88 -20.90 12.99
N ALA A 16 -11.07 -20.41 12.64
CA ALA A 16 -11.30 -19.81 11.35
C ALA A 16 -10.41 -18.55 11.25
N LEU A 17 -9.39 -18.59 10.37
CA LEU A 17 -8.66 -17.39 10.02
C LEU A 17 -9.67 -16.43 9.37
N ALA A 18 -9.97 -15.32 10.04
CA ALA A 18 -10.74 -14.25 9.45
C ALA A 18 -9.93 -13.69 8.27
N GLU A 19 -10.26 -14.11 7.05
CA GLU A 19 -9.72 -13.49 5.86
C GLU A 19 -10.26 -12.07 5.80
N THR A 20 -9.36 -11.09 5.94
CA THR A 20 -9.69 -9.70 5.67
C THR A 20 -10.09 -9.62 4.20
N ALA A 21 -11.32 -9.18 3.92
CA ALA A 21 -11.79 -9.02 2.54
C ALA A 21 -10.77 -8.17 1.76
N PRO A 22 -10.27 -8.64 0.60
CA PRO A 22 -9.31 -7.87 -0.17
C PRO A 22 -9.97 -6.57 -0.62
N PHE A 23 -9.28 -5.46 -0.43
CA PHE A 23 -9.70 -4.15 -0.95
C PHE A 23 -9.03 -3.91 -2.30
N ASN A 24 -9.59 -2.97 -3.08
CA ASN A 24 -9.00 -2.54 -4.33
C ASN A 24 -8.69 -1.04 -4.29
N CYS A 25 -7.89 -0.60 -5.25
CA CYS A 25 -7.45 0.79 -5.36
C CYS A 25 -8.06 1.52 -6.58
N VAL A 26 -9.16 0.98 -7.12
CA VAL A 26 -9.88 1.62 -8.23
C VAL A 26 -10.44 2.96 -7.75
N GLY A 27 -10.12 4.05 -8.47
CA GLY A 27 -10.57 5.39 -8.15
C GLY A 27 -9.83 6.05 -6.98
N ALA A 28 -8.84 5.39 -6.38
CA ALA A 28 -8.06 5.96 -5.28
C ALA A 28 -7.38 7.28 -5.69
N GLU A 29 -6.96 7.40 -6.94
CA GLU A 29 -6.35 8.60 -7.50
C GLU A 29 -7.28 9.83 -7.56
N GLN A 30 -8.57 9.66 -7.36
CA GLN A 30 -9.57 10.74 -7.35
C GLN A 30 -9.82 11.28 -5.95
N LEU A 31 -9.29 10.63 -4.92
CA LEU A 31 -9.44 11.09 -3.55
C LEU A 31 -8.49 12.24 -3.27
N GLU A 32 -8.94 13.18 -2.47
CA GLU A 32 -8.18 14.38 -2.10
C GLU A 32 -7.74 14.38 -0.64
N ASP A 33 -8.43 13.64 0.21
CA ASP A 33 -8.12 13.54 1.63
C ASP A 33 -7.12 12.41 1.89
N ASP A 34 -6.19 12.65 2.81
CA ASP A 34 -5.16 11.69 3.23
C ASP A 34 -4.36 11.09 2.05
N VAL A 35 -3.93 11.99 1.18
CA VAL A 35 -3.07 11.69 0.03
C VAL A 35 -1.67 12.21 0.31
N PHE A 36 -0.69 11.32 0.23
CA PHE A 36 0.70 11.62 0.55
C PHE A 36 1.59 11.32 -0.65
N SER A 37 2.55 12.21 -0.90
CA SER A 37 3.51 12.06 -1.99
C SER A 37 4.88 11.69 -1.41
N ILE A 38 5.38 10.52 -1.78
CA ILE A 38 6.69 10.02 -1.34
C ILE A 38 7.70 10.25 -2.48
N PRO A 39 8.66 11.16 -2.31
CA PRO A 39 9.60 11.50 -3.36
C PRO A 39 10.72 10.46 -3.50
N PHE A 40 11.21 10.30 -4.75
CA PHE A 40 12.36 9.48 -5.08
C PHE A 40 13.35 10.29 -5.92
N ALA A 41 14.63 10.01 -5.74
CA ALA A 41 15.65 10.51 -6.63
C ALA A 41 15.51 9.88 -8.03
N ARG A 42 15.97 10.59 -9.05
CA ARG A 42 15.94 10.12 -10.43
C ARG A 42 16.59 8.75 -10.56
N GLY A 43 15.89 7.80 -11.19
CA GLY A 43 16.38 6.45 -11.43
C GLY A 43 16.50 5.56 -10.19
N SER A 44 16.14 6.05 -9.01
CA SER A 44 16.26 5.31 -7.74
C SER A 44 14.93 4.77 -7.25
N SER A 45 14.97 3.59 -6.63
CA SER A 45 13.87 3.01 -5.85
C SER A 45 14.17 2.98 -4.35
N ARG A 46 15.16 3.76 -3.89
CA ARG A 46 15.55 3.86 -2.48
C ARG A 46 14.91 5.07 -1.83
N LEU A 47 14.42 4.90 -0.61
CA LEU A 47 13.93 6.01 0.21
C LEU A 47 15.10 6.85 0.70
N GLY A 48 15.02 8.16 0.43
CA GLY A 48 15.96 9.15 0.93
C GLY A 48 15.38 9.95 2.10
N ASP A 49 16.12 10.95 2.56
CA ASP A 49 15.70 11.78 3.69
C ASP A 49 14.41 12.55 3.43
N ALA A 50 14.16 12.95 2.20
CA ALA A 50 12.94 13.67 1.81
C ALA A 50 11.66 12.80 1.96
N ALA A 51 11.78 11.48 2.03
CA ALA A 51 10.66 10.58 2.24
C ALA A 51 10.24 10.48 3.71
N ARG A 52 11.07 10.90 4.65
CA ARG A 52 10.84 10.68 6.10
C ARG A 52 9.54 11.32 6.58
N SER A 53 9.36 12.59 6.35
CA SER A 53 8.19 13.34 6.80
C SER A 53 6.88 12.81 6.22
N PRO A 54 6.74 12.61 4.89
CA PRO A 54 5.51 12.03 4.34
C PRO A 54 5.28 10.59 4.78
N MET A 55 6.31 9.77 4.99
CA MET A 55 6.14 8.42 5.53
C MET A 55 5.59 8.44 6.96
N ASP A 56 6.08 9.36 7.79
CA ASP A 56 5.55 9.54 9.15
C ASP A 56 4.07 9.96 9.12
N ALA A 57 3.69 10.82 8.19
CA ALA A 57 2.31 11.25 8.02
C ALA A 57 1.39 10.10 7.59
N VAL A 58 1.86 9.20 6.72
CA VAL A 58 1.12 7.97 6.35
C VAL A 58 0.89 7.08 7.56
N ILE A 59 1.93 6.85 8.37
CA ILE A 59 1.83 6.04 9.59
C ILE A 59 0.81 6.65 10.55
N GLU A 60 0.83 7.95 10.75
CA GLU A 60 -0.13 8.65 11.59
C GLU A 60 -1.56 8.48 11.07
N ALA A 61 -1.79 8.68 9.78
CA ALA A 61 -3.11 8.51 9.17
C ALA A 61 -3.64 7.08 9.32
N LEU A 62 -2.79 6.07 9.11
CA LEU A 62 -3.15 4.66 9.30
C LEU A 62 -3.39 4.30 10.77
N GLY A 63 -2.80 5.04 11.70
CA GLY A 63 -2.96 4.84 13.14
C GLY A 63 -4.25 5.39 13.71
N THR A 64 -4.99 6.22 12.98
CA THR A 64 -6.26 6.81 13.46
C THR A 64 -7.39 5.79 13.55
N ASP A 65 -7.36 4.74 12.73
CA ASP A 65 -8.34 3.66 12.74
C ASP A 65 -7.69 2.39 12.16
N THR A 66 -7.78 1.28 12.86
CA THR A 66 -7.21 -0.01 12.44
C THR A 66 -7.91 -0.60 11.20
N GLY A 67 -9.10 -0.14 10.87
CA GLY A 67 -9.83 -0.52 9.64
C GLY A 67 -9.38 0.21 8.38
N ARG A 68 -8.57 1.27 8.50
CA ARG A 68 -8.07 1.99 7.33
C ARG A 68 -7.01 1.19 6.59
N VAL A 69 -7.02 1.31 5.29
CA VAL A 69 -6.09 0.65 4.35
C VAL A 69 -5.44 1.69 3.45
N ALA A 70 -4.31 1.36 2.86
CA ALA A 70 -3.58 2.28 2.00
C ALA A 70 -3.35 1.71 0.60
N CYS A 71 -3.62 2.54 -0.40
CA CYS A 71 -3.21 2.33 -1.78
C CYS A 71 -1.87 3.02 -2.02
N ILE A 72 -0.88 2.26 -2.47
CA ILE A 72 0.49 2.71 -2.70
C ILE A 72 0.75 2.65 -4.20
N LEU A 73 0.71 3.81 -4.85
CA LEU A 73 0.68 3.93 -6.31
C LEU A 73 2.00 4.47 -6.83
N GLY A 74 2.75 3.65 -7.54
CA GLY A 74 3.92 4.07 -8.31
C GLY A 74 3.49 4.56 -9.69
N HIS A 75 4.15 5.59 -10.21
CA HIS A 75 3.78 6.22 -11.48
C HIS A 75 4.89 6.11 -12.50
N ALA A 76 4.61 5.47 -13.63
CA ALA A 76 5.47 5.45 -14.80
C ALA A 76 5.16 6.67 -15.70
N GLY A 77 6.15 7.15 -16.42
CA GLY A 77 5.94 8.24 -17.38
C GLY A 77 7.22 8.97 -17.75
N GLN A 78 7.07 9.91 -18.67
CA GLN A 78 8.13 10.81 -19.09
C GLN A 78 7.80 12.22 -18.60
N GLU A 79 8.62 12.72 -17.69
CA GLU A 79 8.48 14.08 -17.18
C GLU A 79 9.86 14.66 -16.86
N GLY A 80 10.07 15.94 -17.21
CA GLY A 80 11.31 16.62 -16.90
C GLY A 80 12.56 16.01 -17.54
N GLY A 81 12.43 15.40 -18.74
CA GLY A 81 13.54 14.78 -19.46
C GLY A 81 13.97 13.41 -18.93
N ALA A 82 13.26 12.85 -17.94
CA ALA A 82 13.52 11.53 -17.42
C ALA A 82 12.36 10.58 -17.67
N THR A 83 12.69 9.33 -17.98
CA THR A 83 11.71 8.26 -18.15
C THR A 83 11.69 7.37 -16.91
N THR A 84 10.50 7.20 -16.31
CA THR A 84 10.27 6.19 -15.28
C THR A 84 9.49 5.04 -15.90
N SER A 85 10.12 3.86 -15.95
CA SER A 85 9.47 2.65 -16.44
C SER A 85 8.40 2.16 -15.46
N ILE A 86 7.47 1.35 -15.97
CA ILE A 86 6.48 0.68 -15.12
C ILE A 86 7.16 -0.24 -14.07
N ARG A 87 8.29 -0.82 -14.42
CA ARG A 87 9.08 -1.64 -13.50
C ARG A 87 9.65 -0.81 -12.35
N LEU A 88 10.26 0.33 -12.64
CA LEU A 88 10.79 1.24 -11.61
C LEU A 88 9.66 1.76 -10.72
N ALA A 89 8.53 2.11 -11.32
CA ALA A 89 7.33 2.53 -10.58
C ALA A 89 6.86 1.43 -9.62
N ALA A 90 6.83 0.18 -10.06
CA ALA A 90 6.46 -0.96 -9.22
C ALA A 90 7.49 -1.21 -8.10
N GLU A 91 8.77 -1.09 -8.38
CA GLU A 91 9.84 -1.22 -7.37
C GLU A 91 9.73 -0.15 -6.30
N ARG A 92 9.47 1.10 -6.68
CA ARG A 92 9.25 2.20 -5.74
C ARG A 92 8.03 1.97 -4.84
N ALA A 93 6.92 1.54 -5.41
CA ALA A 93 5.71 1.23 -4.65
C ALA A 93 5.97 0.08 -3.65
N ARG A 94 6.72 -0.93 -4.07
CA ARG A 94 7.12 -2.04 -3.19
C ARG A 94 8.03 -1.56 -2.06
N THR A 95 8.98 -0.68 -2.35
CA THR A 95 9.87 -0.10 -1.34
C THR A 95 9.09 0.64 -0.26
N VAL A 96 8.09 1.43 -0.65
CA VAL A 96 7.20 2.12 0.31
C VAL A 96 6.40 1.10 1.13
N THR A 97 5.83 0.10 0.49
CA THR A 97 5.07 -0.96 1.16
C THR A 97 5.93 -1.70 2.19
N ASP A 98 7.14 -2.09 1.82
CA ASP A 98 8.07 -2.80 2.71
C ASP A 98 8.50 -1.92 3.89
N ALA A 99 8.72 -0.64 3.66
CA ALA A 99 9.05 0.31 4.72
C ALA A 99 7.91 0.51 5.71
N LEU A 100 6.67 0.61 5.23
CA LEU A 100 5.48 0.70 6.10
C LEU A 100 5.28 -0.59 6.90
N ALA A 101 5.43 -1.75 6.26
CA ALA A 101 5.35 -3.06 6.93
C ALA A 101 6.45 -3.21 7.99
N GLY A 102 7.67 -2.76 7.69
CA GLY A 102 8.79 -2.75 8.63
C GLY A 102 8.56 -1.84 9.85
N ARG A 103 7.69 -0.85 9.73
CA ARG A 103 7.27 0.03 10.83
C ARG A 103 6.03 -0.45 11.57
N GLY A 104 5.56 -1.68 11.27
CA GLY A 104 4.48 -2.33 12.01
C GLY A 104 3.11 -2.27 11.37
N VAL A 105 2.97 -1.75 10.14
CA VAL A 105 1.70 -1.79 9.42
C VAL A 105 1.48 -3.19 8.86
N PRO A 106 0.38 -3.88 9.19
CA PRO A 106 0.07 -5.19 8.61
C PRO A 106 -0.02 -5.12 7.08
N ARG A 107 0.58 -6.10 6.40
CA ARG A 107 0.60 -6.12 4.93
C ARG A 107 -0.78 -6.24 4.29
N ASP A 108 -1.74 -6.83 4.97
CA ASP A 108 -3.13 -6.91 4.51
C ASP A 108 -3.86 -5.55 4.47
N ARG A 109 -3.28 -4.53 5.09
CA ARG A 109 -3.75 -3.14 5.02
C ARG A 109 -3.07 -2.33 3.91
N LEU A 110 -2.16 -2.93 3.16
CA LEU A 110 -1.35 -2.25 2.15
C LEU A 110 -1.53 -2.92 0.79
N ARG A 111 -1.76 -2.13 -0.24
CA ARG A 111 -1.79 -2.60 -1.62
C ARG A 111 -0.94 -1.71 -2.51
N SER A 112 0.05 -2.28 -3.16
CA SER A 112 0.92 -1.56 -4.09
C SER A 112 0.53 -1.86 -5.53
N GLU A 113 0.50 -0.81 -6.34
CA GLU A 113 0.24 -0.89 -7.78
C GLU A 113 1.17 0.06 -8.53
N ALA A 114 1.50 -0.28 -9.77
CA ALA A 114 2.15 0.64 -10.69
C ALA A 114 1.14 1.09 -11.75
N ARG A 115 1.16 2.38 -12.05
CA ARG A 115 0.25 3.03 -12.99
C ARG A 115 1.03 3.66 -14.14
N SER A 116 0.47 3.61 -15.35
CA SER A 116 1.02 4.37 -16.47
C SER A 116 0.70 5.85 -16.34
N ALA A 117 1.48 6.72 -17.02
CA ALA A 117 1.34 8.17 -16.91
C ALA A 117 -0.08 8.68 -17.24
N GLN A 118 -0.77 8.03 -18.16
CA GLN A 118 -2.13 8.40 -18.58
C GLN A 118 -3.18 8.15 -17.50
N PHE A 119 -2.86 7.32 -16.50
CA PHE A 119 -3.73 7.04 -15.35
C PHE A 119 -3.17 7.60 -14.04
N SER A 120 -2.08 8.36 -14.11
CA SER A 120 -1.50 8.98 -12.92
C SER A 120 -2.42 10.07 -12.40
N PRO A 121 -2.58 10.17 -11.07
CA PRO A 121 -3.39 11.22 -10.49
C PRO A 121 -2.77 12.58 -10.75
N ARG A 122 -3.59 13.60 -10.88
CA ARG A 122 -3.17 15.00 -10.92
C ARG A 122 -2.88 15.48 -9.50
N VAL A 123 -1.89 14.86 -8.88
CA VAL A 123 -1.47 15.28 -7.54
C VAL A 123 -0.68 16.57 -7.65
N ARG A 124 -1.02 17.56 -6.84
CA ARG A 124 -0.24 18.78 -6.67
C ARG A 124 0.97 18.47 -5.80
N ALA A 125 2.00 17.89 -6.43
CA ALA A 125 3.26 17.61 -5.77
C ALA A 125 4.34 18.57 -6.29
N ALA A 126 5.34 18.87 -5.46
CA ALA A 126 6.51 19.65 -5.85
C ALA A 126 7.37 18.92 -6.90
N LEU A 127 7.23 17.61 -7.01
CA LEU A 127 7.89 16.76 -8.00
C LEU A 127 6.87 16.17 -8.97
N PRO A 128 7.28 15.86 -10.21
CA PRO A 128 6.44 15.16 -11.17
C PRO A 128 5.93 13.83 -10.59
N PRO A 129 4.69 13.39 -10.90
CA PRO A 129 4.17 12.10 -10.44
C PRO A 129 5.08 10.92 -10.76
N SER A 130 5.78 10.93 -11.91
CA SER A 130 6.73 9.89 -12.30
C SER A 130 7.99 9.79 -11.41
N ARG A 131 8.16 10.71 -10.45
CA ARG A 131 9.25 10.67 -9.45
C ARG A 131 8.75 10.48 -8.04
N THR A 132 7.49 10.13 -7.89
CA THR A 132 6.85 9.95 -6.59
C THR A 132 6.10 8.63 -6.53
N VAL A 133 5.87 8.17 -5.32
CA VAL A 133 4.83 7.20 -5.01
C VAL A 133 3.72 7.96 -4.29
N THR A 134 2.51 7.82 -4.77
CA THR A 134 1.33 8.39 -4.09
C THR A 134 0.77 7.35 -3.13
N VAL A 135 0.64 7.71 -1.87
CA VAL A 135 -0.04 6.88 -0.88
C VAL A 135 -1.38 7.51 -0.56
N VAL A 136 -2.44 6.77 -0.81
CA VAL A 136 -3.81 7.19 -0.48
C VAL A 136 -4.32 6.32 0.65
N VAL A 137 -4.53 6.92 1.81
CA VAL A 137 -5.12 6.23 2.96
C VAL A 137 -6.63 6.33 2.83
N LEU A 138 -7.28 5.18 2.56
CA LEU A 138 -8.72 5.14 2.34
C LEU A 138 -9.48 5.40 3.63
N PRO A 139 -10.68 6.00 3.56
CA PRO A 139 -11.56 6.12 4.71
C PRO A 139 -11.85 4.74 5.32
N ALA A 140 -12.07 4.69 6.62
CA ALA A 140 -12.57 3.49 7.27
C ALA A 140 -13.96 3.12 6.73
N PRO A 141 -14.27 1.82 6.53
CA PRO A 141 -15.58 1.39 6.05
C PRO A 141 -16.70 1.69 7.05
#